data_66b0aa54c8d2884ac423050624731d93
#
_entry.id   66b0aa54c8d2884ac423050624731d93
#
_cell.length_a   1.000
_cell.length_b   1.000
_cell.length_c   1.000
_cell.angle_alpha   90.00
_cell.angle_beta   90.00
_cell.angle_gamma   90.00
#
_symmetry.space_group_name_H-M   'P 1'
#
loop_
_entity.id
_entity.type
_entity.pdbx_description
1 polymer ?
#
loop_
_entity_poly.entity_id
_entity_poly.type
_entity_poly.pdbx_seq_one_letter_code
_entity_poly.pdbx_strand_id
1 'polypeptide(L)'
;MKPLHILHVEAAAGWGGQEIRVFQETLLLLERGYSVSLICQADSPLEKKCGAVSNADFHFQSLLMKKMMNLSTFVALYRYVLKNNFDIIHTHSSVDSWLGGLVGKLLRVPVVRTRHVSLPVKDFFPNHLLYSHIPQRILTSGNMISDIMKKIRCVNSSHVVSIPAGVDLRKFNSSISGQKIREELKVDSSQFLVGKIGVIRGWKGHNYFLEAIPLILKEIPQTRFVIVGDGPGFKEIESKIKIAGLDNRVALLGHREDVPEIMAALDVQVLASFAGEGTPQVIPQAFAMKTPVVATKIASIPELLGNGERGILIEPQNPLEIAKAVLKLIRNPETANCLVENANQFCLNELTVDKMMDSTIAIYEEVISSS
;
A
#
# COMPACT_ATOMS: atom_id res chain seq x y z
N MET A 1 31.09 -6.13 -9.48
CA MET A 1 30.40 -7.36 -9.03
C MET A 1 29.32 -7.68 -10.05
N LYS A 2 29.02 -8.97 -10.25
CA LYS A 2 27.86 -9.35 -11.08
C LYS A 2 26.58 -8.84 -10.37
N PRO A 3 25.64 -8.22 -11.08
CA PRO A 3 24.37 -7.82 -10.45
C PRO A 3 23.65 -9.03 -9.87
N LEU A 4 23.03 -8.86 -8.70
CA LEU A 4 22.25 -9.92 -8.05
C LEU A 4 21.07 -10.33 -8.92
N HIS A 5 20.76 -11.62 -8.93
CA HIS A 5 19.56 -12.18 -9.54
C HIS A 5 18.50 -12.46 -8.47
N ILE A 6 17.47 -11.66 -8.44
CA ILE A 6 16.44 -11.64 -7.40
C ILE A 6 15.18 -12.32 -7.92
N LEU A 7 14.61 -13.22 -7.14
CA LEU A 7 13.32 -13.84 -7.43
C LEU A 7 12.24 -13.30 -6.49
N HIS A 8 11.27 -12.55 -7.02
CA HIS A 8 10.02 -12.26 -6.32
C HIS A 8 8.98 -13.35 -6.57
N VAL A 9 8.27 -13.77 -5.53
CA VAL A 9 7.13 -14.70 -5.63
C VAL A 9 5.90 -14.07 -4.97
N GLU A 10 4.80 -13.89 -5.72
CA GLU A 10 3.57 -13.26 -5.25
C GLU A 10 2.33 -14.06 -5.69
N ALA A 11 1.62 -14.64 -4.72
CA ALA A 11 0.47 -15.50 -4.97
C ALA A 11 -0.89 -14.79 -4.88
N ALA A 12 -0.92 -13.49 -4.60
CA ALA A 12 -2.18 -12.75 -4.53
C ALA A 12 -2.83 -12.61 -5.92
N ALA A 13 -4.14 -12.81 -5.98
CA ALA A 13 -4.91 -12.72 -7.22
C ALA A 13 -5.55 -11.33 -7.45
N GLY A 14 -5.38 -10.41 -6.50
CA GLY A 14 -5.95 -9.06 -6.55
C GLY A 14 -5.01 -8.03 -7.16
N TRP A 15 -5.40 -6.76 -7.02
CA TRP A 15 -4.56 -5.59 -7.27
C TRP A 15 -4.78 -4.59 -6.14
N GLY A 16 -3.85 -4.51 -5.24
CA GLY A 16 -3.91 -3.64 -4.06
C GLY A 16 -2.51 -3.19 -3.65
N GLY A 17 -2.36 -2.65 -2.45
CA GLY A 17 -1.09 -2.08 -1.98
C GLY A 17 0.08 -3.06 -1.98
N GLN A 18 -0.15 -4.34 -1.72
CA GLN A 18 0.87 -5.38 -1.73
C GLN A 18 1.40 -5.62 -3.16
N GLU A 19 0.52 -5.91 -4.10
CA GLU A 19 0.89 -6.22 -5.49
C GLU A 19 1.49 -5.00 -6.20
N ILE A 20 0.98 -3.81 -5.90
CA ILE A 20 1.55 -2.54 -6.38
C ILE A 20 2.98 -2.38 -5.88
N ARG A 21 3.24 -2.66 -4.60
CA ARG A 21 4.58 -2.59 -4.03
C ARG A 21 5.53 -3.61 -4.67
N VAL A 22 5.12 -4.87 -4.83
CA VAL A 22 5.94 -5.91 -5.46
C VAL A 22 6.31 -5.52 -6.89
N PHE A 23 5.36 -5.04 -7.66
CA PHE A 23 5.61 -4.58 -9.03
C PHE A 23 6.54 -3.36 -9.07
N GLN A 24 6.35 -2.41 -8.16
CA GLN A 24 7.19 -1.22 -8.04
C GLN A 24 8.62 -1.59 -7.62
N GLU A 25 8.80 -2.48 -6.63
CA GLU A 25 10.12 -3.01 -6.23
C GLU A 25 10.82 -3.69 -7.42
N THR A 26 10.09 -4.50 -8.20
CA THR A 26 10.60 -5.12 -9.42
C THR A 26 11.16 -4.10 -10.41
N LEU A 27 10.37 -3.06 -10.74
CA LEU A 27 10.80 -2.03 -11.70
C LEU A 27 12.01 -1.23 -11.19
N LEU A 28 12.01 -0.87 -9.92
CA LEU A 28 13.10 -0.11 -9.30
C LEU A 28 14.40 -0.91 -9.17
N LEU A 29 14.32 -2.22 -8.96
CA LEU A 29 15.49 -3.10 -9.00
C LEU A 29 16.08 -3.16 -10.42
N LEU A 30 15.25 -3.28 -11.45
CA LEU A 30 15.68 -3.24 -12.85
C LEU A 30 16.32 -1.89 -13.22
N GLU A 31 15.72 -0.76 -12.79
CA GLU A 31 16.30 0.59 -12.98
C GLU A 31 17.69 0.72 -12.33
N ARG A 32 17.95 -0.03 -11.24
CA ARG A 32 19.25 -0.07 -10.54
C ARG A 32 20.22 -1.12 -11.08
N GLY A 33 19.87 -1.79 -12.18
CA GLY A 33 20.75 -2.75 -12.89
C GLY A 33 20.79 -4.15 -12.28
N TYR A 34 19.82 -4.53 -11.42
CA TYR A 34 19.65 -5.89 -10.94
C TYR A 34 18.89 -6.76 -11.96
N SER A 35 19.20 -8.06 -11.99
CA SER A 35 18.38 -9.03 -12.74
C SER A 35 17.22 -9.48 -11.87
N VAL A 36 16.00 -9.40 -12.38
CA VAL A 36 14.79 -9.71 -11.60
C VAL A 36 13.92 -10.73 -12.31
N SER A 37 13.56 -11.78 -11.58
CA SER A 37 12.48 -12.68 -11.98
C SER A 37 11.27 -12.51 -11.06
N LEU A 38 10.07 -12.56 -11.63
CA LEU A 38 8.83 -12.49 -10.85
C LEU A 38 7.94 -13.67 -11.19
N ILE A 39 7.58 -14.46 -10.17
CA ILE A 39 6.55 -15.50 -10.30
C ILE A 39 5.28 -14.99 -9.63
N CYS A 40 4.21 -14.88 -10.43
CA CYS A 40 2.94 -14.35 -9.97
C CYS A 40 1.80 -15.37 -10.12
N GLN A 41 0.68 -15.10 -9.45
CA GLN A 41 -0.55 -15.86 -9.63
C GLN A 41 -1.05 -15.71 -11.08
N ALA A 42 -1.35 -16.82 -11.75
CA ALA A 42 -1.94 -16.82 -13.08
C ALA A 42 -3.31 -16.13 -13.11
N ASP A 43 -3.64 -15.49 -14.21
CA ASP A 43 -4.86 -14.70 -14.43
C ASP A 43 -5.00 -13.49 -13.48
N SER A 44 -3.91 -13.02 -12.87
CA SER A 44 -3.91 -11.86 -11.98
C SER A 44 -3.65 -10.55 -12.75
N PRO A 45 -4.07 -9.40 -12.19
CA PRO A 45 -3.68 -8.09 -12.75
C PRO A 45 -2.15 -7.88 -12.75
N LEU A 46 -1.43 -8.49 -11.79
CA LEU A 46 0.03 -8.43 -11.73
C LEU A 46 0.66 -9.10 -12.95
N GLU A 47 0.17 -10.29 -13.36
CA GLU A 47 0.62 -10.96 -14.58
C GLU A 47 0.48 -10.08 -15.82
N LYS A 48 -0.67 -9.42 -15.98
CA LYS A 48 -0.90 -8.51 -17.13
C LYS A 48 0.09 -7.35 -17.15
N LYS A 49 0.41 -6.78 -15.98
CA LYS A 49 1.38 -5.68 -15.87
C LYS A 49 2.80 -6.17 -16.12
N CYS A 50 3.18 -7.35 -15.66
CA CYS A 50 4.46 -7.97 -15.97
C CYS A 50 4.65 -8.20 -17.47
N GLY A 51 3.60 -8.64 -18.18
CA GLY A 51 3.62 -8.85 -19.62
C GLY A 51 3.84 -7.58 -20.45
N ALA A 52 3.64 -6.40 -19.86
CA ALA A 52 3.88 -5.12 -20.50
C ALA A 52 5.31 -4.57 -20.26
N VAL A 53 6.11 -5.22 -19.42
CA VAL A 53 7.49 -4.79 -19.12
C VAL A 53 8.44 -5.31 -20.19
N SER A 54 9.11 -4.40 -20.91
CA SER A 54 10.14 -4.72 -21.90
C SER A 54 11.51 -4.36 -21.33
N ASN A 55 12.17 -5.35 -20.72
CA ASN A 55 13.53 -5.22 -20.17
C ASN A 55 14.23 -6.58 -20.29
N ALA A 56 15.48 -6.60 -20.78
CA ALA A 56 16.24 -7.83 -21.01
C ALA A 56 16.59 -8.57 -19.71
N ASP A 57 16.74 -7.87 -18.60
CA ASP A 57 17.06 -8.41 -17.29
C ASP A 57 15.81 -8.79 -16.47
N PHE A 58 14.60 -8.66 -17.07
CA PHE A 58 13.35 -9.04 -16.45
C PHE A 58 12.77 -10.33 -17.04
N HIS A 59 12.47 -11.26 -16.18
CA HIS A 59 11.77 -12.49 -16.55
C HIS A 59 10.56 -12.69 -15.66
N PHE A 60 9.41 -13.09 -16.22
CA PHE A 60 8.28 -13.47 -15.39
C PHE A 60 7.66 -14.78 -15.83
N GLN A 61 7.02 -15.44 -14.89
CA GLN A 61 6.24 -16.64 -15.12
C GLN A 61 5.01 -16.64 -14.22
N SER A 62 3.87 -17.03 -14.75
CA SER A 62 2.65 -17.22 -13.96
C SER A 62 2.49 -18.69 -13.56
N LEU A 63 2.06 -18.91 -12.32
CA LEU A 63 1.74 -20.24 -11.78
C LEU A 63 0.38 -20.20 -11.06
N LEU A 64 -0.31 -21.34 -11.04
CA LEU A 64 -1.56 -21.49 -10.28
C LEU A 64 -1.25 -21.72 -8.79
N MET A 65 -1.18 -20.65 -8.02
CA MET A 65 -0.82 -20.68 -6.59
C MET A 65 -2.05 -20.59 -5.65
N LYS A 66 -3.21 -21.08 -6.08
CA LYS A 66 -4.48 -20.96 -5.29
C LYS A 66 -4.49 -21.74 -3.98
N LYS A 67 -3.61 -22.74 -3.81
CA LYS A 67 -3.54 -23.60 -2.62
C LYS A 67 -2.10 -23.71 -2.11
N MET A 68 -1.95 -23.66 -0.81
CA MET A 68 -0.66 -23.68 -0.11
C MET A 68 0.23 -24.91 -0.40
N MET A 69 -0.36 -26.05 -0.72
CA MET A 69 0.33 -27.32 -0.98
C MET A 69 -0.04 -27.92 -2.33
N ASN A 70 0.05 -27.14 -3.41
CA ASN A 70 -0.10 -27.69 -4.75
C ASN A 70 1.23 -28.27 -5.23
N LEU A 71 1.35 -29.61 -5.25
CA LEU A 71 2.57 -30.32 -5.60
C LEU A 71 3.07 -29.98 -7.01
N SER A 72 2.18 -29.81 -7.98
CA SER A 72 2.57 -29.45 -9.35
C SER A 72 3.20 -28.04 -9.40
N THR A 73 2.61 -27.08 -8.69
CA THR A 73 3.15 -25.72 -8.56
C THR A 73 4.50 -25.74 -7.82
N PHE A 74 4.60 -26.52 -6.76
CA PHE A 74 5.88 -26.69 -6.04
C PHE A 74 6.99 -27.24 -6.93
N VAL A 75 6.72 -28.31 -7.69
CA VAL A 75 7.70 -28.92 -8.61
C VAL A 75 8.06 -27.94 -9.74
N ALA A 76 7.10 -27.19 -10.27
CA ALA A 76 7.37 -26.18 -11.29
C ALA A 76 8.29 -25.08 -10.76
N LEU A 77 7.99 -24.55 -9.57
CA LEU A 77 8.82 -23.53 -8.90
C LEU A 77 10.22 -24.06 -8.56
N TYR A 78 10.31 -25.28 -8.03
CA TYR A 78 11.59 -25.93 -7.72
C TYR A 78 12.48 -26.06 -8.97
N ARG A 79 11.93 -26.55 -10.09
CA ARG A 79 12.66 -26.66 -11.36
C ARG A 79 13.07 -25.29 -11.91
N TYR A 80 12.22 -24.30 -11.77
CA TYR A 80 12.52 -22.95 -12.20
C TYR A 80 13.68 -22.34 -11.40
N VAL A 81 13.67 -22.46 -10.08
CA VAL A 81 14.73 -21.95 -9.22
C VAL A 81 16.04 -22.69 -9.46
N LEU A 82 15.99 -24.03 -9.59
CA LEU A 82 17.16 -24.84 -9.87
C LEU A 82 17.87 -24.49 -11.19
N LYS A 83 17.07 -24.10 -12.21
CA LYS A 83 17.59 -23.78 -13.54
C LYS A 83 18.22 -22.38 -13.63
N ASN A 84 17.77 -21.42 -12.85
CA ASN A 84 18.06 -19.99 -13.10
C ASN A 84 19.05 -19.34 -12.11
N ASN A 85 19.59 -20.07 -11.13
CA ASN A 85 20.63 -19.60 -10.19
C ASN A 85 20.31 -18.24 -9.54
N PHE A 86 19.32 -18.19 -8.67
CA PHE A 86 18.97 -17.00 -7.92
C PHE A 86 19.87 -16.78 -6.72
N ASP A 87 20.22 -15.52 -6.44
CA ASP A 87 20.98 -15.14 -5.25
C ASP A 87 20.06 -15.01 -4.03
N ILE A 88 18.77 -14.68 -4.24
CA ILE A 88 17.79 -14.50 -3.17
C ILE A 88 16.37 -14.75 -3.68
N ILE A 89 15.51 -15.25 -2.80
CA ILE A 89 14.06 -15.38 -3.02
C ILE A 89 13.33 -14.45 -2.07
N HIS A 90 12.46 -13.58 -2.59
CA HIS A 90 11.63 -12.68 -1.81
C HIS A 90 10.16 -13.06 -1.96
N THR A 91 9.49 -13.34 -0.84
CA THR A 91 8.09 -13.80 -0.78
C THR A 91 7.21 -12.78 -0.08
N HIS A 92 5.92 -12.66 -0.46
CA HIS A 92 5.08 -11.54 -0.05
C HIS A 92 3.75 -11.95 0.59
N SER A 93 3.16 -13.08 0.20
CA SER A 93 1.92 -13.59 0.76
C SER A 93 2.12 -14.90 1.56
N SER A 94 1.05 -15.49 2.07
CA SER A 94 1.19 -16.73 2.83
C SER A 94 1.49 -17.94 1.94
N VAL A 95 0.85 -18.02 0.76
CA VAL A 95 0.97 -19.16 -0.15
C VAL A 95 2.38 -19.23 -0.77
N ASP A 96 2.82 -18.10 -1.32
CA ASP A 96 4.16 -18.01 -1.92
C ASP A 96 5.28 -18.18 -0.89
N SER A 97 5.06 -17.74 0.36
CA SER A 97 6.03 -17.93 1.42
C SER A 97 6.21 -19.40 1.81
N TRP A 98 5.18 -20.23 1.71
CA TRP A 98 5.34 -21.68 1.84
C TRP A 98 6.02 -22.28 0.62
N LEU A 99 5.57 -21.96 -0.59
CA LEU A 99 6.10 -22.53 -1.83
C LEU A 99 7.54 -22.06 -2.07
N GLY A 100 7.78 -20.77 -2.17
CA GLY A 100 9.09 -20.16 -2.43
C GLY A 100 10.05 -20.36 -1.27
N GLY A 101 9.55 -20.26 -0.03
CA GLY A 101 10.36 -20.47 1.16
C GLY A 101 10.89 -21.89 1.29
N LEU A 102 10.06 -22.91 1.08
CA LEU A 102 10.51 -24.31 1.11
C LEU A 102 11.46 -24.62 -0.05
N VAL A 103 11.21 -24.11 -1.25
CA VAL A 103 12.12 -24.25 -2.39
C VAL A 103 13.47 -23.61 -2.09
N GLY A 104 13.49 -22.38 -1.55
CA GLY A 104 14.73 -21.71 -1.15
C GLY A 104 15.51 -22.52 -0.12
N LYS A 105 14.83 -23.06 0.90
CA LYS A 105 15.46 -23.90 1.92
C LYS A 105 16.07 -25.18 1.34
N LEU A 106 15.37 -25.86 0.42
CA LEU A 106 15.85 -27.08 -0.21
C LEU A 106 17.04 -26.84 -1.14
N LEU A 107 17.04 -25.73 -1.86
CA LEU A 107 18.09 -25.36 -2.81
C LEU A 107 19.18 -24.47 -2.18
N ARG A 108 19.09 -24.19 -0.88
CA ARG A 108 20.02 -23.31 -0.15
C ARG A 108 20.13 -21.91 -0.74
N VAL A 109 19.03 -21.42 -1.31
CA VAL A 109 18.90 -20.03 -1.74
C VAL A 109 18.31 -19.21 -0.57
N PRO A 110 18.93 -18.12 -0.15
CA PRO A 110 18.42 -17.28 0.93
C PRO A 110 17.00 -16.77 0.67
N VAL A 111 16.20 -16.69 1.73
CA VAL A 111 14.79 -16.25 1.66
C VAL A 111 14.56 -15.01 2.51
N VAL A 112 14.03 -13.98 1.90
CA VAL A 112 13.45 -12.81 2.58
C VAL A 112 11.94 -12.88 2.45
N ARG A 113 11.23 -12.45 3.48
CA ARG A 113 9.77 -12.41 3.47
C ARG A 113 9.27 -11.04 3.85
N THR A 114 8.40 -10.44 3.04
CA THR A 114 7.66 -9.23 3.43
C THR A 114 6.26 -9.57 3.93
N ARG A 115 5.87 -8.95 5.04
CA ARG A 115 4.50 -8.99 5.54
C ARG A 115 3.84 -7.62 5.39
N HIS A 116 2.77 -7.58 4.59
CA HIS A 116 2.10 -6.34 4.20
C HIS A 116 0.86 -5.99 5.03
N VAL A 117 0.37 -6.92 5.86
CA VAL A 117 -0.92 -6.76 6.57
C VAL A 117 -0.76 -6.89 8.08
N SER A 118 -1.53 -6.10 8.82
CA SER A 118 -1.55 -6.05 10.29
C SER A 118 -2.41 -7.14 10.96
N LEU A 119 -2.94 -8.10 10.20
CA LEU A 119 -3.75 -9.17 10.75
C LEU A 119 -2.92 -10.03 11.73
N PRO A 120 -3.49 -10.40 12.90
CA PRO A 120 -2.81 -11.27 13.86
C PRO A 120 -2.37 -12.60 13.23
N VAL A 121 -1.21 -13.06 13.62
CA VAL A 121 -0.69 -14.39 13.25
C VAL A 121 -0.93 -15.33 14.40
N LYS A 122 -1.57 -16.47 14.15
CA LYS A 122 -1.74 -17.51 15.16
C LYS A 122 -0.39 -18.10 15.55
N ASP A 123 -0.10 -18.12 16.85
CA ASP A 123 1.14 -18.67 17.40
C ASP A 123 1.05 -20.20 17.52
N PHE A 124 1.37 -20.91 16.45
CA PHE A 124 1.39 -22.39 16.39
C PHE A 124 2.47 -22.89 15.40
N PHE A 125 2.85 -24.17 15.51
CA PHE A 125 4.00 -24.74 14.85
C PHE A 125 4.17 -24.44 13.34
N PRO A 126 3.16 -24.55 12.47
CA PRO A 126 3.37 -24.21 11.06
C PRO A 126 3.79 -22.75 10.85
N ASN A 127 3.23 -21.82 11.63
CA ASN A 127 3.63 -20.42 11.56
C ASN A 127 5.04 -20.18 12.13
N HIS A 128 5.46 -20.95 13.15
CA HIS A 128 6.83 -20.88 13.65
C HIS A 128 7.83 -21.22 12.54
N LEU A 129 7.58 -22.30 11.78
CA LEU A 129 8.44 -22.65 10.65
C LEU A 129 8.48 -21.53 9.60
N LEU A 130 7.30 -21.00 9.25
CA LEU A 130 7.12 -19.99 8.22
C LEU A 130 7.76 -18.63 8.56
N TYR A 131 7.84 -18.28 9.84
CA TYR A 131 8.31 -16.96 10.27
C TYR A 131 9.67 -16.97 10.99
N SER A 132 10.20 -18.14 11.39
CA SER A 132 11.46 -18.19 12.12
C SER A 132 12.52 -19.08 11.47
N HIS A 133 12.16 -20.14 10.76
CA HIS A 133 13.08 -21.12 10.25
C HIS A 133 13.32 -21.02 8.73
N ILE A 134 12.34 -20.53 7.99
CA ILE A 134 12.44 -20.39 6.54
C ILE A 134 13.14 -19.08 6.16
N PRO A 135 12.64 -17.88 6.50
CA PRO A 135 13.27 -16.64 6.09
C PRO A 135 14.45 -16.26 6.97
N GLN A 136 15.51 -15.73 6.38
CA GLN A 136 16.62 -15.10 7.06
C GLN A 136 16.25 -13.73 7.61
N ARG A 137 15.36 -13.00 6.92
CA ARG A 137 14.81 -11.71 7.37
C ARG A 137 13.33 -11.63 7.07
N ILE A 138 12.60 -10.97 7.97
CA ILE A 138 11.19 -10.60 7.80
C ILE A 138 11.12 -9.09 7.65
N LEU A 139 10.69 -8.63 6.50
CA LEU A 139 10.36 -7.23 6.27
C LEU A 139 8.90 -6.99 6.62
N THR A 140 8.59 -5.82 7.14
CA THR A 140 7.22 -5.40 7.41
C THR A 140 6.99 -4.00 6.87
N SER A 141 5.76 -3.69 6.51
CA SER A 141 5.42 -2.38 5.97
C SER A 141 5.13 -1.31 7.03
N GLY A 142 5.45 -1.56 8.30
CA GLY A 142 5.28 -0.61 9.41
C GLY A 142 5.63 -1.23 10.75
N ASN A 143 5.97 -0.40 11.75
CA ASN A 143 6.46 -0.86 13.06
C ASN A 143 5.39 -1.67 13.82
N MET A 144 4.12 -1.31 13.72
CA MET A 144 3.04 -2.09 14.31
C MET A 144 3.04 -3.54 13.81
N ILE A 145 3.31 -3.76 12.51
CA ILE A 145 3.39 -5.11 11.94
C ILE A 145 4.66 -5.82 12.45
N SER A 146 5.77 -5.08 12.58
CA SER A 146 6.99 -5.60 13.22
C SER A 146 6.71 -6.09 14.64
N ASP A 147 5.97 -5.32 15.43
CA ASP A 147 5.62 -5.69 16.80
C ASP A 147 4.73 -6.93 16.87
N ILE A 148 3.82 -7.11 15.91
CA ILE A 148 3.05 -8.34 15.77
C ILE A 148 3.97 -9.54 15.47
N MET A 149 4.96 -9.37 14.58
CA MET A 149 5.91 -10.42 14.24
C MET A 149 6.82 -10.79 15.40
N LYS A 150 7.35 -9.80 16.10
CA LYS A 150 8.23 -9.99 17.28
C LYS A 150 7.55 -10.71 18.45
N LYS A 151 6.22 -10.69 18.52
CA LYS A 151 5.43 -11.41 19.54
C LYS A 151 5.27 -12.91 19.25
N ILE A 152 5.58 -13.37 18.04
CA ILE A 152 5.54 -14.81 17.71
C ILE A 152 6.71 -15.51 18.42
N ARG A 153 6.42 -16.52 19.20
CA ARG A 153 7.34 -17.16 20.17
C ARG A 153 8.72 -17.55 19.63
N CYS A 154 8.80 -17.97 18.39
CA CYS A 154 10.07 -18.44 17.80
C CYS A 154 10.73 -17.42 16.87
N VAL A 155 10.18 -16.22 16.73
CA VAL A 155 10.74 -15.20 15.85
C VAL A 155 11.84 -14.43 16.58
N ASN A 156 13.04 -14.43 16.00
CA ASN A 156 14.11 -13.57 16.50
C ASN A 156 13.80 -12.11 16.14
N SER A 157 13.67 -11.26 17.15
CA SER A 157 13.33 -9.85 16.97
C SER A 157 14.33 -9.08 16.11
N SER A 158 15.62 -9.48 16.10
CA SER A 158 16.65 -8.88 15.25
C SER A 158 16.48 -9.21 13.76
N HIS A 159 15.70 -10.25 13.43
CA HIS A 159 15.42 -10.62 12.04
C HIS A 159 14.22 -9.88 11.45
N VAL A 160 13.51 -9.06 12.25
CA VAL A 160 12.34 -8.32 11.81
C VAL A 160 12.70 -6.86 11.59
N VAL A 161 12.58 -6.41 10.36
CA VAL A 161 12.92 -5.04 9.93
C VAL A 161 11.67 -4.35 9.35
N SER A 162 11.38 -3.13 9.81
CA SER A 162 10.31 -2.31 9.24
C SER A 162 10.84 -1.49 8.07
N ILE A 163 10.26 -1.70 6.89
CA ILE A 163 10.52 -0.90 5.69
C ILE A 163 9.16 -0.42 5.17
N PRO A 164 8.76 0.81 5.49
CA PRO A 164 7.51 1.38 5.01
C PRO A 164 7.46 1.42 3.48
N ALA A 165 6.26 1.35 2.94
CA ALA A 165 6.09 1.52 1.51
C ALA A 165 6.38 2.96 1.09
N GLY A 166 7.25 3.14 0.11
CA GLY A 166 7.63 4.44 -0.41
C GLY A 166 6.65 5.00 -1.43
N VAL A 167 6.68 6.31 -1.62
CA VAL A 167 6.00 7.02 -2.70
C VAL A 167 7.00 7.41 -3.80
N ASP A 168 6.60 7.23 -5.04
CA ASP A 168 7.39 7.69 -6.20
C ASP A 168 7.19 9.19 -6.42
N LEU A 169 8.20 9.98 -6.04
CA LEU A 169 8.16 11.44 -6.16
C LEU A 169 8.19 11.94 -7.62
N ARG A 170 8.55 11.08 -8.58
CA ARG A 170 8.45 11.40 -10.02
C ARG A 170 6.98 11.47 -10.44
N LYS A 171 6.14 10.62 -9.81
CA LYS A 171 4.71 10.51 -10.06
C LYS A 171 3.86 11.38 -9.13
N PHE A 172 4.25 11.50 -7.86
CA PHE A 172 3.52 12.27 -6.85
C PHE A 172 4.39 13.40 -6.32
N ASN A 173 4.15 14.62 -6.75
CA ASN A 173 4.85 15.80 -6.28
C ASN A 173 3.95 17.04 -6.36
N SER A 174 4.23 18.01 -5.51
CA SER A 174 3.39 19.21 -5.34
C SER A 174 3.41 20.21 -6.50
N SER A 175 4.18 19.95 -7.57
CA SER A 175 4.13 20.76 -8.78
C SER A 175 2.99 20.38 -9.72
N ILE A 176 2.36 19.25 -9.49
CA ILE A 176 1.22 18.78 -10.29
C ILE A 176 -0.01 19.63 -9.98
N SER A 177 -0.70 20.07 -11.03
CA SER A 177 -1.89 20.89 -10.93
C SER A 177 -3.17 20.04 -10.89
N GLY A 178 -4.05 20.30 -9.92
CA GLY A 178 -5.39 19.73 -9.85
C GLY A 178 -6.46 20.51 -10.64
N GLN A 179 -6.08 21.56 -11.38
CA GLN A 179 -7.04 22.46 -12.02
C GLN A 179 -7.98 21.75 -13.00
N LYS A 180 -7.46 20.84 -13.84
CA LYS A 180 -8.28 20.06 -14.78
C LYS A 180 -9.33 19.20 -14.08
N ILE A 181 -8.99 18.61 -12.93
CA ILE A 181 -9.93 17.82 -12.13
C ILE A 181 -11.00 18.69 -11.51
N ARG A 182 -10.63 19.87 -11.01
CA ARG A 182 -11.63 20.82 -10.47
C ARG A 182 -12.60 21.30 -11.56
N GLU A 183 -12.11 21.55 -12.77
CA GLU A 183 -12.93 21.89 -13.94
C GLU A 183 -13.85 20.71 -14.35
N GLU A 184 -13.34 19.47 -14.44
CA GLU A 184 -14.11 18.26 -14.72
C GLU A 184 -15.26 18.10 -13.70
N LEU A 185 -14.96 18.30 -12.41
CA LEU A 185 -15.92 18.15 -11.31
C LEU A 185 -16.79 19.40 -11.09
N LYS A 186 -16.58 20.46 -11.88
CA LYS A 186 -17.28 21.76 -11.74
C LYS A 186 -17.15 22.34 -10.32
N VAL A 187 -15.93 22.30 -9.79
CA VAL A 187 -15.55 22.85 -8.48
C VAL A 187 -14.79 24.15 -8.71
N ASP A 188 -15.38 25.26 -8.35
CA ASP A 188 -14.76 26.58 -8.46
C ASP A 188 -13.87 26.91 -7.25
N SER A 189 -13.20 28.07 -7.29
CA SER A 189 -12.25 28.49 -6.25
C SER A 189 -12.90 28.83 -4.91
N SER A 190 -14.22 29.04 -4.86
CA SER A 190 -14.98 29.29 -3.63
C SER A 190 -15.44 28.02 -2.93
N GLN A 191 -15.27 26.87 -3.58
CA GLN A 191 -15.73 25.57 -3.11
C GLN A 191 -14.56 24.71 -2.61
N PHE A 192 -14.83 23.93 -1.58
CA PHE A 192 -13.89 22.92 -1.07
C PHE A 192 -14.17 21.56 -1.69
N LEU A 193 -13.11 20.83 -2.02
CA LEU A 193 -13.18 19.46 -2.54
C LEU A 193 -12.59 18.49 -1.52
N VAL A 194 -13.44 17.64 -0.93
CA VAL A 194 -13.03 16.61 0.04
C VAL A 194 -13.04 15.24 -0.64
N GLY A 195 -11.93 14.55 -0.63
CA GLY A 195 -11.77 13.30 -1.35
C GLY A 195 -11.56 12.07 -0.48
N LYS A 196 -11.97 10.93 -1.02
CA LYS A 196 -11.66 9.61 -0.51
C LYS A 196 -11.16 8.74 -1.66
N ILE A 197 -9.87 8.40 -1.64
CA ILE A 197 -9.21 7.60 -2.69
C ILE A 197 -8.86 6.23 -2.14
N GLY A 198 -9.22 5.18 -2.89
CA GLY A 198 -8.88 3.80 -2.57
C GLY A 198 -9.95 2.79 -2.97
N VAL A 199 -9.59 1.49 -2.92
CA VAL A 199 -10.49 0.40 -3.27
C VAL A 199 -11.78 0.42 -2.45
N ILE A 200 -12.91 0.23 -3.09
CA ILE A 200 -14.22 0.24 -2.42
C ILE A 200 -14.52 -1.15 -1.86
N ARG A 201 -14.17 -1.33 -0.57
CA ARG A 201 -14.45 -2.54 0.22
C ARG A 201 -14.99 -2.15 1.59
N GLY A 202 -15.77 -3.04 2.22
CA GLY A 202 -16.48 -2.77 3.46
C GLY A 202 -15.63 -2.10 4.53
N TRP A 203 -14.45 -2.66 4.83
CA TRP A 203 -13.56 -2.14 5.88
C TRP A 203 -12.84 -0.82 5.56
N LYS A 204 -12.94 -0.32 4.33
CA LYS A 204 -12.37 0.98 3.92
C LYS A 204 -13.21 2.18 4.36
N GLY A 205 -14.38 1.95 4.98
CA GLY A 205 -15.16 2.97 5.65
C GLY A 205 -15.83 4.02 4.75
N HIS A 206 -16.18 3.65 3.51
CA HIS A 206 -16.91 4.56 2.60
C HIS A 206 -18.26 4.99 3.17
N ASN A 207 -18.94 4.10 3.89
CA ASN A 207 -20.22 4.40 4.53
C ASN A 207 -20.08 5.53 5.56
N TYR A 208 -19.08 5.46 6.42
CA TYR A 208 -18.84 6.51 7.43
C TYR A 208 -18.43 7.85 6.81
N PHE A 209 -17.74 7.82 5.68
CA PHE A 209 -17.46 9.01 4.90
C PHE A 209 -18.77 9.63 4.34
N LEU A 210 -19.66 8.82 3.74
CA LEU A 210 -20.96 9.28 3.25
C LEU A 210 -21.85 9.85 4.37
N GLU A 211 -21.87 9.22 5.53
CA GLU A 211 -22.61 9.68 6.71
C GLU A 211 -22.07 11.00 7.28
N ALA A 212 -20.79 11.31 7.08
CA ALA A 212 -20.18 12.57 7.49
C ALA A 212 -20.57 13.75 6.56
N ILE A 213 -20.92 13.47 5.30
CA ILE A 213 -21.20 14.51 4.29
C ILE A 213 -22.31 15.47 4.71
N PRO A 214 -23.50 15.02 5.15
CA PRO A 214 -24.56 15.93 5.60
C PRO A 214 -24.14 16.84 6.77
N LEU A 215 -23.28 16.32 7.66
CA LEU A 215 -22.75 17.09 8.78
C LEU A 215 -21.82 18.21 8.32
N ILE A 216 -20.99 17.94 7.30
CA ILE A 216 -20.10 18.94 6.69
C ILE A 216 -20.91 19.97 5.92
N LEU A 217 -21.89 19.54 5.11
CA LEU A 217 -22.72 20.43 4.29
C LEU A 217 -23.59 21.37 5.13
N LYS A 218 -23.99 20.95 6.33
CA LYS A 218 -24.72 21.84 7.28
C LYS A 218 -23.88 23.05 7.68
N GLU A 219 -22.56 22.89 7.78
CA GLU A 219 -21.63 23.92 8.23
C GLU A 219 -20.98 24.70 7.08
N ILE A 220 -20.73 24.02 5.95
CA ILE A 220 -20.11 24.60 4.73
C ILE A 220 -20.87 24.06 3.51
N PRO A 221 -22.01 24.68 3.12
CA PRO A 221 -22.89 24.16 2.07
C PRO A 221 -22.25 24.07 0.67
N GLN A 222 -21.19 24.83 0.40
CA GLN A 222 -20.49 24.83 -0.89
C GLN A 222 -19.49 23.69 -1.04
N THR A 223 -19.31 22.81 -0.05
CA THR A 223 -18.38 21.67 -0.14
C THR A 223 -18.83 20.66 -1.21
N ARG A 224 -17.87 20.14 -1.97
CA ARG A 224 -18.02 19.04 -2.92
C ARG A 224 -17.22 17.84 -2.43
N PHE A 225 -17.62 16.65 -2.87
CA PHE A 225 -17.00 15.41 -2.44
C PHE A 225 -16.66 14.54 -3.66
N VAL A 226 -15.56 13.80 -3.57
CA VAL A 226 -15.17 12.86 -4.61
C VAL A 226 -14.75 11.53 -3.98
N ILE A 227 -15.23 10.43 -4.57
CA ILE A 227 -14.81 9.07 -4.22
C ILE A 227 -14.16 8.47 -5.46
N VAL A 228 -12.91 8.04 -5.30
CA VAL A 228 -12.09 7.48 -6.37
C VAL A 228 -11.66 6.07 -6.01
N GLY A 229 -11.93 5.15 -6.89
CA GLY A 229 -11.63 3.74 -6.75
C GLY A 229 -12.78 2.86 -7.22
N ASP A 230 -12.47 1.60 -7.39
CA ASP A 230 -13.42 0.55 -7.75
C ASP A 230 -13.35 -0.59 -6.73
N GLY A 231 -14.21 -1.56 -6.85
CA GLY A 231 -14.20 -2.73 -5.99
C GLY A 231 -15.58 -3.32 -5.72
N PRO A 232 -15.65 -4.39 -4.93
CA PRO A 232 -16.91 -5.11 -4.69
C PRO A 232 -18.05 -4.25 -4.13
N GLY A 233 -17.72 -3.16 -3.41
CA GLY A 233 -18.69 -2.26 -2.80
C GLY A 233 -19.16 -1.12 -3.72
N PHE A 234 -18.70 -1.01 -4.96
CA PHE A 234 -18.97 0.14 -5.83
C PHE A 234 -20.46 0.41 -6.00
N LYS A 235 -21.23 -0.60 -6.41
CA LYS A 235 -22.68 -0.49 -6.62
C LYS A 235 -23.45 -0.14 -5.34
N GLU A 236 -22.99 -0.64 -4.19
CA GLU A 236 -23.57 -0.30 -2.89
C GLU A 236 -23.39 1.18 -2.58
N ILE A 237 -22.18 1.71 -2.78
CA ILE A 237 -21.87 3.13 -2.54
C ILE A 237 -22.65 4.02 -3.51
N GLU A 238 -22.72 3.66 -4.80
CA GLU A 238 -23.53 4.37 -5.79
C GLU A 238 -25.00 4.46 -5.36
N SER A 239 -25.60 3.33 -4.94
CA SER A 239 -26.97 3.29 -4.45
C SER A 239 -27.17 4.16 -3.20
N LYS A 240 -26.22 4.15 -2.26
CA LYS A 240 -26.29 4.99 -1.05
C LYS A 240 -26.22 6.48 -1.36
N ILE A 241 -25.38 6.89 -2.31
CA ILE A 241 -25.32 8.28 -2.77
C ILE A 241 -26.70 8.73 -3.28
N LYS A 242 -27.34 7.92 -4.13
CA LYS A 242 -28.68 8.20 -4.69
C LYS A 242 -29.76 8.27 -3.62
N ILE A 243 -29.82 7.26 -2.73
CA ILE A 243 -30.80 7.21 -1.64
C ILE A 243 -30.67 8.42 -0.70
N ALA A 244 -29.44 8.87 -0.45
CA ALA A 244 -29.17 10.03 0.39
C ALA A 244 -29.39 11.40 -0.32
N GLY A 245 -29.71 11.39 -1.63
CA GLY A 245 -29.89 12.63 -2.42
C GLY A 245 -28.59 13.42 -2.58
N LEU A 246 -27.45 12.73 -2.60
CA LEU A 246 -26.12 13.34 -2.66
C LEU A 246 -25.52 13.38 -4.08
N ASP A 247 -26.27 12.98 -5.11
CA ASP A 247 -25.78 12.90 -6.51
C ASP A 247 -25.18 14.23 -7.02
N ASN A 248 -25.73 15.35 -6.58
CA ASN A 248 -25.22 16.68 -6.95
C ASN A 248 -24.06 17.16 -6.09
N ARG A 249 -23.62 16.39 -5.09
CA ARG A 249 -22.57 16.76 -4.13
C ARG A 249 -21.38 15.81 -4.15
N VAL A 250 -21.60 14.55 -4.51
CA VAL A 250 -20.60 13.47 -4.49
C VAL A 250 -20.36 12.97 -5.91
N ALA A 251 -19.14 13.08 -6.40
CA ALA A 251 -18.70 12.44 -7.63
C ALA A 251 -18.10 11.07 -7.31
N LEU A 252 -18.67 10.00 -7.87
CA LEU A 252 -18.13 8.64 -7.78
C LEU A 252 -17.45 8.29 -9.11
N LEU A 253 -16.09 8.35 -9.16
CA LEU A 253 -15.33 8.33 -10.41
C LEU A 253 -14.89 6.93 -10.87
N GLY A 254 -15.05 5.90 -10.02
CA GLY A 254 -14.50 4.58 -10.34
C GLY A 254 -12.97 4.56 -10.30
N HIS A 255 -12.38 3.60 -11.02
CA HIS A 255 -10.93 3.51 -11.15
C HIS A 255 -10.37 4.65 -12.01
N ARG A 256 -9.33 5.33 -11.52
CA ARG A 256 -8.63 6.42 -12.21
C ARG A 256 -7.13 6.18 -12.16
N GLU A 257 -6.42 6.58 -13.20
CA GLU A 257 -4.96 6.52 -13.28
C GLU A 257 -4.28 7.87 -12.95
N ASP A 258 -5.02 8.96 -13.09
CA ASP A 258 -4.60 10.33 -12.79
C ASP A 258 -4.83 10.71 -11.31
N VAL A 259 -4.51 9.76 -10.43
CA VAL A 259 -4.61 9.96 -8.96
C VAL A 259 -3.78 11.15 -8.46
N PRO A 260 -2.57 11.43 -9.00
CA PRO A 260 -1.81 12.62 -8.60
C PRO A 260 -2.59 13.92 -8.84
N GLU A 261 -3.19 14.10 -10.02
CA GLU A 261 -3.97 15.28 -10.38
C GLU A 261 -5.23 15.41 -9.52
N ILE A 262 -5.88 14.27 -9.24
CA ILE A 262 -7.04 14.24 -8.33
C ILE A 262 -6.59 14.67 -6.93
N MET A 263 -5.49 14.13 -6.41
CA MET A 263 -4.97 14.51 -5.10
C MET A 263 -4.59 15.99 -5.02
N ALA A 264 -3.98 16.53 -6.08
CA ALA A 264 -3.66 17.94 -6.18
C ALA A 264 -4.92 18.85 -6.19
N ALA A 265 -6.08 18.31 -6.60
CA ALA A 265 -7.34 19.04 -6.60
C ALA A 265 -8.01 19.09 -5.22
N LEU A 266 -7.65 18.18 -4.31
CA LEU A 266 -8.30 18.04 -3.00
C LEU A 266 -7.83 19.11 -2.01
N ASP A 267 -8.78 19.63 -1.23
CA ASP A 267 -8.50 20.42 -0.03
C ASP A 267 -8.30 19.53 1.21
N VAL A 268 -8.92 18.33 1.23
CA VAL A 268 -8.75 17.33 2.30
C VAL A 268 -8.89 15.92 1.74
N GLN A 269 -7.91 15.05 2.04
CA GLN A 269 -7.98 13.61 1.81
C GLN A 269 -8.48 12.91 3.08
N VAL A 270 -9.51 12.06 2.96
CA VAL A 270 -10.05 11.28 4.08
C VAL A 270 -9.77 9.79 3.91
N LEU A 271 -9.16 9.17 4.92
CA LEU A 271 -9.01 7.72 5.03
C LEU A 271 -9.77 7.21 6.25
N ALA A 272 -10.98 6.69 6.03
CA ALA A 272 -11.91 6.26 7.07
C ALA A 272 -11.91 4.73 7.32
N SER A 273 -10.83 4.04 6.99
CA SER A 273 -10.72 2.58 7.17
C SER A 273 -10.87 2.20 8.64
N PHE A 274 -11.49 1.02 8.92
CA PHE A 274 -11.62 0.54 10.29
C PHE A 274 -10.97 -0.84 10.52
N ALA A 275 -10.40 -1.44 9.47
CA ALA A 275 -9.63 -2.70 9.53
C ALA A 275 -8.74 -2.86 8.30
N GLY A 276 -7.89 -3.91 8.31
CA GLY A 276 -7.21 -4.43 7.13
C GLY A 276 -6.11 -3.54 6.52
N GLU A 277 -5.69 -2.49 7.22
CA GLU A 277 -4.58 -1.66 6.75
C GLU A 277 -3.22 -2.24 7.16
N GLY A 278 -2.26 -2.11 6.24
CA GLY A 278 -0.85 -2.16 6.54
C GLY A 278 -0.31 -0.73 6.60
N THR A 279 0.53 -0.34 5.64
CA THR A 279 0.86 1.06 5.37
C THR A 279 0.03 1.53 4.17
N PRO A 280 -1.05 2.30 4.39
CA PRO A 280 -1.93 2.72 3.30
C PRO A 280 -1.18 3.72 2.40
N GLN A 281 -0.97 3.34 1.14
CA GLN A 281 -0.21 4.12 0.14
C GLN A 281 -0.77 5.55 -0.08
N VAL A 282 -2.07 5.72 0.07
CA VAL A 282 -2.74 7.00 -0.13
C VAL A 282 -2.25 8.09 0.85
N ILE A 283 -1.73 7.71 2.03
CA ILE A 283 -1.19 8.68 3.00
C ILE A 283 0.15 9.27 2.53
N PRO A 284 1.22 8.47 2.26
CA PRO A 284 2.46 9.04 1.73
C PRO A 284 2.28 9.74 0.38
N GLN A 285 1.33 9.29 -0.46
CA GLN A 285 0.96 9.99 -1.68
C GLN A 285 0.39 11.39 -1.39
N ALA A 286 -0.55 11.51 -0.44
CA ALA A 286 -1.10 12.79 -0.02
C ALA A 286 -0.03 13.71 0.60
N PHE A 287 0.91 13.15 1.35
CA PHE A 287 2.05 13.89 1.91
C PHE A 287 2.94 14.48 0.83
N ALA A 288 3.29 13.69 -0.20
CA ALA A 288 4.08 14.15 -1.36
C ALA A 288 3.35 15.24 -2.15
N MET A 289 2.02 15.14 -2.26
CA MET A 289 1.16 16.11 -2.96
C MET A 289 0.83 17.35 -2.12
N LYS A 290 1.27 17.42 -0.86
CA LYS A 290 0.89 18.48 0.10
C LYS A 290 -0.61 18.58 0.33
N THR A 291 -1.31 17.46 0.29
CA THR A 291 -2.76 17.39 0.54
C THR A 291 -3.01 17.09 2.02
N PRO A 292 -3.81 17.90 2.75
CA PRO A 292 -4.15 17.66 4.15
C PRO A 292 -4.85 16.31 4.36
N VAL A 293 -4.48 15.57 5.41
CA VAL A 293 -4.99 14.23 5.68
C VAL A 293 -5.80 14.16 6.97
N VAL A 294 -6.99 13.55 6.86
CA VAL A 294 -7.77 13.04 7.99
C VAL A 294 -7.77 11.52 7.92
N ALA A 295 -7.32 10.82 8.95
CA ALA A 295 -7.29 9.36 8.92
C ALA A 295 -7.60 8.73 10.28
N THR A 296 -8.10 7.50 10.24
CA THR A 296 -8.48 6.73 11.44
C THR A 296 -7.29 6.19 12.21
N LYS A 297 -7.42 6.07 13.53
CA LYS A 297 -6.42 5.52 14.47
C LYS A 297 -6.38 4.00 14.44
N ILE A 298 -5.98 3.43 13.29
CA ILE A 298 -5.83 1.97 13.16
C ILE A 298 -4.47 1.61 12.54
N ALA A 299 -4.02 0.40 12.81
CA ALA A 299 -2.80 -0.16 12.23
C ALA A 299 -1.61 0.80 12.33
N SER A 300 -0.84 1.00 11.24
CA SER A 300 0.32 1.91 11.19
C SER A 300 -0.04 3.37 10.92
N ILE A 301 -1.34 3.72 10.82
CA ILE A 301 -1.77 5.09 10.51
C ILE A 301 -1.33 6.11 11.58
N PRO A 302 -1.45 5.85 12.90
CA PRO A 302 -0.94 6.77 13.93
C PRO A 302 0.55 7.06 13.77
N GLU A 303 1.35 6.05 13.46
CA GLU A 303 2.79 6.19 13.20
C GLU A 303 3.07 7.10 12.00
N LEU A 304 2.36 6.87 10.88
CA LEU A 304 2.50 7.70 9.68
C LEU A 304 2.12 9.16 9.95
N LEU A 305 1.03 9.39 10.67
CA LEU A 305 0.57 10.73 11.01
C LEU A 305 1.33 11.36 12.20
N GLY A 306 2.39 10.71 12.73
CA GLY A 306 3.17 11.24 13.85
C GLY A 306 2.31 11.54 15.08
N ASN A 307 1.33 10.66 15.37
CA ASN A 307 0.36 10.85 16.44
C ASN A 307 -0.43 12.18 16.37
N GLY A 308 -0.56 12.76 15.17
CA GLY A 308 -1.31 13.99 14.92
C GLY A 308 -0.47 15.19 14.48
N GLU A 309 0.84 15.04 14.32
CA GLU A 309 1.75 16.10 13.85
C GLU A 309 1.73 16.29 12.31
N ARG A 310 1.23 15.30 11.57
CA ARG A 310 1.25 15.23 10.09
C ARG A 310 -0.14 15.06 9.47
N GLY A 311 -1.19 15.22 10.27
CA GLY A 311 -2.59 15.08 9.87
C GLY A 311 -3.49 14.88 11.06
N ILE A 312 -4.80 14.85 10.87
CA ILE A 312 -5.75 14.67 11.97
C ILE A 312 -6.11 13.19 12.11
N LEU A 313 -5.90 12.65 13.31
CA LEU A 313 -6.32 11.30 13.68
C LEU A 313 -7.72 11.32 14.29
N ILE A 314 -8.56 10.39 13.84
CA ILE A 314 -9.93 10.22 14.29
C ILE A 314 -10.19 8.78 14.73
N GLU A 315 -11.20 8.57 15.57
CA GLU A 315 -11.64 7.22 15.91
C GLU A 315 -12.31 6.54 14.70
N PRO A 316 -12.08 5.23 14.48
CA PRO A 316 -12.72 4.51 13.40
C PRO A 316 -14.24 4.44 13.60
N GLN A 317 -14.98 4.31 12.48
CA GLN A 317 -16.44 4.19 12.47
C GLN A 317 -17.17 5.38 13.10
N ASN A 318 -16.60 6.59 13.04
CA ASN A 318 -17.16 7.80 13.65
C ASN A 318 -17.35 8.92 12.62
N PRO A 319 -18.52 9.02 11.97
CA PRO A 319 -18.81 10.07 10.99
C PRO A 319 -18.71 11.49 11.55
N LEU A 320 -19.07 11.67 12.84
CA LEU A 320 -19.01 12.97 13.49
C LEU A 320 -17.57 13.47 13.63
N GLU A 321 -16.63 12.58 13.96
CA GLU A 321 -15.21 12.94 14.01
C GLU A 321 -14.63 13.21 12.62
N ILE A 322 -15.05 12.47 11.60
CA ILE A 322 -14.69 12.79 10.20
C ILE A 322 -15.11 14.22 9.87
N ALA A 323 -16.39 14.57 10.14
CA ALA A 323 -16.90 15.90 9.85
C ALA A 323 -16.16 16.99 10.62
N LYS A 324 -15.95 16.83 11.93
CA LYS A 324 -15.22 17.79 12.77
C LYS A 324 -13.78 18.00 12.28
N ALA A 325 -13.09 16.93 11.92
CA ALA A 325 -11.71 17.00 11.45
C ALA A 325 -11.61 17.71 10.09
N VAL A 326 -12.49 17.39 9.15
CA VAL A 326 -12.57 18.08 7.85
C VAL A 326 -12.86 19.57 8.05
N LEU A 327 -13.87 19.92 8.83
CA LEU A 327 -14.23 21.32 9.14
C LEU A 327 -13.08 22.06 9.82
N LYS A 328 -12.33 21.40 10.70
CA LYS A 328 -11.16 21.98 11.36
C LYS A 328 -10.09 22.38 10.35
N LEU A 329 -9.77 21.50 9.38
CA LEU A 329 -8.76 21.79 8.36
C LEU A 329 -9.22 22.92 7.42
N ILE A 330 -10.48 22.91 6.99
CA ILE A 330 -11.03 23.93 6.09
C ILE A 330 -11.07 25.30 6.76
N ARG A 331 -11.46 25.37 8.04
CA ARG A 331 -11.62 26.63 8.78
C ARG A 331 -10.31 27.22 9.31
N ASN A 332 -9.25 26.41 9.40
CA ASN A 332 -7.96 26.81 9.98
C ASN A 332 -6.80 26.51 9.02
N PRO A 333 -6.63 27.35 7.97
CA PRO A 333 -5.57 27.15 6.98
C PRO A 333 -4.16 27.09 7.57
N GLU A 334 -3.89 27.85 8.63
CA GLU A 334 -2.57 27.81 9.31
C GLU A 334 -2.29 26.44 9.92
N THR A 335 -3.30 25.85 10.60
CA THR A 335 -3.16 24.47 11.13
C THR A 335 -2.98 23.47 9.99
N ALA A 336 -3.77 23.58 8.92
CA ALA A 336 -3.66 22.69 7.77
C ALA A 336 -2.26 22.78 7.14
N ASN A 337 -1.74 23.98 6.91
CA ASN A 337 -0.42 24.22 6.35
C ASN A 337 0.70 23.65 7.24
N CYS A 338 0.62 23.85 8.55
CA CYS A 338 1.60 23.30 9.49
C CYS A 338 1.66 21.76 9.40
N LEU A 339 0.49 21.10 9.42
CA LEU A 339 0.40 19.63 9.30
C LEU A 339 0.94 19.15 7.95
N VAL A 340 0.62 19.85 6.88
CA VAL A 340 1.06 19.53 5.51
C VAL A 340 2.58 19.65 5.37
N GLU A 341 3.19 20.72 5.88
CA GLU A 341 4.65 20.89 5.79
C GLU A 341 5.38 19.81 6.60
N ASN A 342 4.93 19.49 7.81
CA ASN A 342 5.47 18.40 8.60
C ASN A 342 5.35 17.05 7.88
N ALA A 343 4.19 16.80 7.26
CA ALA A 343 3.91 15.59 6.50
C ALA A 343 4.80 15.47 5.25
N ASN A 344 4.94 16.56 4.51
CA ASN A 344 5.76 16.60 3.31
C ASN A 344 7.24 16.41 3.62
N GLN A 345 7.78 17.11 4.64
CA GLN A 345 9.16 16.91 5.08
C GLN A 345 9.43 15.47 5.50
N PHE A 346 8.55 14.87 6.28
CA PHE A 346 8.65 13.47 6.65
C PHE A 346 8.61 12.54 5.44
N CYS A 347 7.72 12.81 4.47
CA CYS A 347 7.62 12.02 3.26
C CYS A 347 8.91 12.07 2.44
N LEU A 348 9.45 13.26 2.21
CA LEU A 348 10.69 13.45 1.44
C LEU A 348 11.90 12.78 2.11
N ASN A 349 11.95 12.78 3.43
CA ASN A 349 13.07 12.24 4.19
C ASN A 349 12.95 10.73 4.43
N GLU A 350 11.72 10.17 4.61
CA GLU A 350 11.54 8.82 5.14
C GLU A 350 10.71 7.88 4.27
N LEU A 351 9.86 8.41 3.37
CA LEU A 351 8.86 7.59 2.67
C LEU A 351 9.02 7.62 1.15
N THR A 352 10.23 7.80 0.64
CA THR A 352 10.48 7.72 -0.81
C THR A 352 10.69 6.26 -1.25
N VAL A 353 10.36 5.96 -2.50
CA VAL A 353 10.66 4.65 -3.08
C VAL A 353 12.16 4.36 -3.10
N ASP A 354 13.00 5.39 -3.28
CA ASP A 354 14.46 5.22 -3.25
C ASP A 354 14.93 4.76 -1.89
N LYS A 355 14.48 5.40 -0.80
CA LYS A 355 14.83 4.99 0.57
C LYS A 355 14.31 3.59 0.91
N MET A 356 13.08 3.28 0.48
CA MET A 356 12.53 1.93 0.59
C MET A 356 13.43 0.90 -0.10
N MET A 357 13.88 1.18 -1.33
CA MET A 357 14.72 0.27 -2.09
C MET A 357 16.13 0.16 -1.53
N ASP A 358 16.74 1.27 -1.11
CA ASP A 358 18.06 1.26 -0.47
C ASP A 358 18.06 0.35 0.77
N SER A 359 17.02 0.49 1.60
CA SER A 359 16.85 -0.36 2.78
C SER A 359 16.60 -1.84 2.41
N THR A 360 15.83 -2.11 1.36
CA THR A 360 15.54 -3.47 0.91
C THR A 360 16.79 -4.15 0.34
N ILE A 361 17.57 -3.42 -0.48
CA ILE A 361 18.81 -3.91 -1.09
C ILE A 361 19.86 -4.18 0.01
N ALA A 362 20.01 -3.30 0.98
CA ALA A 362 20.91 -3.50 2.11
C ALA A 362 20.61 -4.81 2.86
N ILE A 363 19.33 -5.16 3.03
CA ILE A 363 18.91 -6.43 3.62
C ILE A 363 19.26 -7.62 2.71
N TYR A 364 19.13 -7.49 1.39
CA TYR A 364 19.54 -8.54 0.47
C TYR A 364 21.04 -8.83 0.55
N GLU A 365 21.86 -7.76 0.53
CA GLU A 365 23.31 -7.86 0.62
C GLU A 365 23.74 -8.46 1.97
N GLU A 366 23.13 -8.05 3.07
CA GLU A 366 23.38 -8.62 4.40
C GLU A 366 23.08 -10.12 4.45
N VAL A 367 21.91 -10.52 3.92
CA VAL A 367 21.47 -11.93 3.92
C VAL A 367 22.38 -12.81 3.07
N ILE A 368 22.77 -12.33 1.88
CA ILE A 368 23.65 -13.06 0.97
C ILE A 368 25.05 -13.20 1.56
N SER A 369 25.59 -12.15 2.19
CA SER A 369 26.92 -12.19 2.81
C SER A 369 26.99 -13.09 4.05
N SER A 370 25.86 -13.39 4.67
CA SER A 370 25.73 -14.22 5.87
C SER A 370 25.36 -15.69 5.56
N SER A 371 25.12 -16.05 4.29
CA SER A 371 24.71 -17.37 3.84
C SER A 371 25.87 -18.16 3.27
#